data_bd1bcf9e4a415a4f09bfe48ec3e0a9fb
#
_entry.id   bd1bcf9e4a415a4f09bfe48ec3e0a9fb
#
_cell.length_a   1.000
_cell.length_b   1.000
_cell.length_c   1.000
_cell.angle_alpha   90.00
_cell.angle_beta   90.00
_cell.angle_gamma   90.00
#
_symmetry.space_group_name_H-M   'P 1'
#
loop_
_entity.id
_entity.type
_entity.pdbx_description
1 polymer ?
#
loop_
_entity_poly.entity_id
_entity_poly.type
_entity_poly.pdbx_seq_one_letter_code
_entity_poly.pdbx_strand_id
1 'polypeptide(L)'
;MVLTAKQEEGLRIALDRYRAGEKFTVISGYAGTGKSTLVRFIIEALNIDEEDVVYTAFTGKAAEVLHKKGNRNAMTLHKLLYDSFPKGDGTFFKKPKALIGYKFIVVDEVSMASKDLIDLLFSYKNIYVICLGDPF
;
A
#
# COMPACT_ATOMS: atom_id res chain seq x y z
N MET A 1 -14.24 -14.04 12.34
CA MET A 1 -12.85 -14.48 12.41
C MET A 1 -12.17 -13.87 13.63
N VAL A 2 -11.45 -14.69 14.37
CA VAL A 2 -10.76 -14.25 15.58
C VAL A 2 -9.29 -13.99 15.24
N LEU A 3 -8.78 -12.83 15.62
CA LEU A 3 -7.37 -12.49 15.42
C LEU A 3 -6.48 -13.28 16.38
N THR A 4 -5.29 -13.67 15.91
CA THR A 4 -4.28 -14.22 16.79
C THR A 4 -3.72 -13.11 17.69
N ALA A 5 -2.98 -13.48 18.75
CA ALA A 5 -2.36 -12.49 19.65
C ALA A 5 -1.40 -11.57 18.88
N LYS A 6 -0.63 -12.10 17.93
CA LYS A 6 0.27 -11.29 17.09
C LYS A 6 -0.49 -10.33 16.17
N GLN A 7 -1.61 -10.78 15.62
CA GLN A 7 -2.45 -9.95 14.77
C GLN A 7 -3.11 -8.83 15.59
N GLU A 8 -3.57 -9.11 16.80
CA GLU A 8 -4.11 -8.08 17.69
C GLU A 8 -3.07 -7.04 18.05
N GLU A 9 -1.85 -7.46 18.33
CA GLU A 9 -0.76 -6.54 18.60
C GLU A 9 -0.45 -5.67 17.38
N GLY A 10 -0.37 -6.26 16.19
CA GLY A 10 -0.16 -5.53 14.95
C GLY A 10 -1.27 -4.52 14.68
N LEU A 11 -2.52 -4.90 14.93
CA LEU A 11 -3.66 -4.00 14.80
C LEU A 11 -3.53 -2.81 15.75
N ARG A 12 -3.22 -3.07 17.01
CA ARG A 12 -3.06 -2.02 18.03
C ARG A 12 -1.95 -1.05 17.64
N ILE A 13 -0.81 -1.56 17.21
CA ILE A 13 0.34 -0.73 16.79
C ILE A 13 -0.04 0.14 15.59
N ALA A 14 -0.69 -0.43 14.59
CA ALA A 14 -1.11 0.31 13.40
C ALA A 14 -2.09 1.44 13.75
N LEU A 15 -3.07 1.14 14.60
CA LEU A 15 -4.05 2.14 15.04
C LEU A 15 -3.39 3.26 15.85
N ASP A 16 -2.48 2.91 16.75
CA ASP A 16 -1.76 3.88 17.58
C ASP A 16 -0.90 4.79 16.71
N ARG A 17 -0.18 4.22 15.74
CA ARG A 17 0.64 5.01 14.83
C ARG A 17 -0.19 5.96 13.98
N TYR A 18 -1.31 5.49 13.46
CA TYR A 18 -2.21 6.34 12.69
C TYR A 18 -2.72 7.52 13.53
N ARG A 19 -3.18 7.25 14.74
CA ARG A 19 -3.72 8.27 15.64
C ARG A 19 -2.64 9.24 16.14
N ALA A 20 -1.39 8.80 16.18
CA ALA A 20 -0.27 9.65 16.53
C ALA A 20 0.22 10.53 15.38
N GLY A 21 -0.39 10.42 14.18
CA GLY A 21 -0.01 11.21 13.02
C GLY A 21 1.20 10.68 12.27
N GLU A 22 1.60 9.43 12.53
CA GLU A 22 2.68 8.81 11.78
C GLU A 22 2.27 8.56 10.33
N LYS A 23 3.24 8.56 9.41
CA LYS A 23 2.97 8.43 7.99
C LYS A 23 2.78 6.99 7.53
N PHE A 24 3.29 6.02 8.28
CA PHE A 24 3.25 4.63 7.85
C PHE A 24 3.31 3.66 9.02
N THR A 25 2.94 2.43 8.74
CA THR A 25 3.21 1.28 9.61
C THR A 25 3.72 0.11 8.75
N VAL A 26 4.54 -0.74 9.35
CA VAL A 26 5.06 -1.93 8.68
C VAL A 26 4.47 -3.16 9.36
N ILE A 27 3.86 -4.03 8.58
CA ILE A 27 3.34 -5.31 9.05
C ILE A 27 4.23 -6.39 8.45
N SER A 28 5.11 -6.95 9.27
CA SER A 28 6.02 -8.01 8.85
C SER A 28 5.42 -9.38 9.11
N GLY A 29 5.95 -10.39 8.43
CA GLY A 29 5.51 -11.76 8.56
C GLY A 29 5.66 -12.52 7.26
N TYR A 30 5.58 -13.83 7.35
CA TYR A 30 5.68 -14.69 6.17
C TYR A 30 4.36 -14.74 5.40
N ALA A 31 4.44 -15.13 4.13
CA ALA A 31 3.26 -15.38 3.31
C ALA A 31 2.34 -16.38 4.03
N GLY A 32 1.03 -16.12 3.98
CA GLY A 32 0.06 -16.98 4.63
C GLY A 32 -0.15 -16.73 6.12
N THR A 33 0.46 -15.69 6.69
CA THR A 33 0.30 -15.36 8.11
C THR A 33 -0.87 -14.43 8.41
N GLY A 34 -1.73 -14.18 7.43
CA GLY A 34 -2.92 -13.36 7.64
C GLY A 34 -2.67 -11.85 7.58
N LYS A 35 -1.60 -11.41 6.92
CA LYS A 35 -1.32 -9.97 6.76
C LYS A 35 -2.46 -9.22 6.07
N SER A 36 -3.01 -9.80 5.00
CA SER A 36 -4.14 -9.21 4.28
C SER A 36 -5.39 -9.10 5.14
N THR A 37 -5.63 -10.08 5.99
CA THR A 37 -6.74 -10.05 6.95
C THR A 37 -6.55 -8.91 7.95
N LEU A 38 -5.32 -8.74 8.45
CA LEU A 38 -5.01 -7.68 9.40
C LEU A 38 -5.25 -6.30 8.77
N VAL A 39 -4.88 -6.10 7.51
CA VAL A 39 -5.14 -4.84 6.80
C VAL A 39 -6.63 -4.52 6.78
N ARG A 40 -7.48 -5.51 6.52
CA ARG A 40 -8.94 -5.33 6.53
C ARG A 40 -9.44 -4.88 7.89
N PHE A 41 -8.92 -5.47 8.98
CA PHE A 41 -9.30 -5.06 10.33
C PHE A 41 -8.87 -3.62 10.63
N ILE A 42 -7.69 -3.21 10.16
CA ILE A 42 -7.22 -1.84 10.33
C ILE A 42 -8.16 -0.85 9.62
N ILE A 43 -8.50 -1.14 8.37
CA ILE A 43 -9.38 -0.30 7.56
C ILE A 43 -10.76 -0.19 8.21
N GLU A 44 -11.32 -1.30 8.69
CA GLU A 44 -12.61 -1.30 9.38
C GLU A 44 -12.55 -0.53 10.69
N ALA A 45 -11.51 -0.74 11.49
CA ALA A 45 -11.36 -0.08 12.78
C ALA A 45 -11.24 1.43 12.64
N LEU A 46 -10.63 1.92 11.56
CA LEU A 46 -10.49 3.35 11.28
C LEU A 46 -11.69 3.91 10.51
N ASN A 47 -12.65 3.08 10.16
CA ASN A 47 -13.85 3.46 9.41
C ASN A 47 -13.51 4.16 8.09
N ILE A 48 -12.57 3.57 7.35
CA ILE A 48 -12.10 4.11 6.07
C ILE A 48 -12.93 3.51 4.94
N ASP A 49 -13.38 4.36 4.01
CA ASP A 49 -14.07 3.91 2.81
C ASP A 49 -13.13 3.10 1.92
N GLU A 50 -13.62 1.99 1.38
CA GLU A 50 -12.84 1.14 0.48
C GLU A 50 -12.36 1.92 -0.74
N GLU A 51 -13.11 2.90 -1.20
CA GLU A 51 -12.73 3.75 -2.33
C GLU A 51 -11.51 4.62 -2.05
N ASP A 52 -11.20 4.87 -0.78
CA ASP A 52 -10.04 5.66 -0.36
C ASP A 52 -8.78 4.80 -0.19
N VAL A 53 -8.88 3.49 -0.39
CA VAL A 53 -7.79 2.52 -0.20
C VAL A 53 -7.34 1.99 -1.54
N VAL A 54 -6.04 1.99 -1.79
CA VAL A 54 -5.45 1.33 -2.96
C VAL A 54 -4.41 0.31 -2.50
N TYR A 55 -4.47 -0.88 -3.11
CA TYR A 55 -3.49 -1.94 -2.88
C TYR A 55 -2.48 -1.92 -4.00
N THR A 56 -1.20 -1.89 -3.67
CA THR A 56 -0.14 -1.79 -4.68
C THR A 56 0.82 -2.96 -4.59
N ALA A 57 1.37 -3.31 -5.75
CA ALA A 57 2.39 -4.34 -5.91
C ALA A 57 3.46 -3.83 -6.87
N PHE A 58 4.55 -4.58 -7.03
CA PHE A 58 5.67 -4.13 -7.85
C PHE A 58 5.64 -4.69 -9.29
N THR A 59 4.74 -5.63 -9.56
CA THR A 59 4.55 -6.18 -10.92
C THR A 59 3.08 -6.18 -11.27
N GLY A 60 2.77 -6.10 -12.56
CA GLY A 60 1.40 -6.18 -13.04
C GLY A 60 0.73 -7.50 -12.65
N LYS A 61 1.49 -8.59 -12.68
CA LYS A 61 0.97 -9.91 -12.30
C LYS A 61 0.59 -9.96 -10.82
N ALA A 62 1.43 -9.42 -9.94
CA ALA A 62 1.13 -9.37 -8.52
C ALA A 62 -0.08 -8.46 -8.23
N ALA A 63 -0.21 -7.35 -8.93
CA ALA A 63 -1.38 -6.46 -8.81
C ALA A 63 -2.65 -7.17 -9.26
N GLU A 64 -2.59 -7.97 -10.33
CA GLU A 64 -3.72 -8.76 -10.79
C GLU A 64 -4.16 -9.79 -9.75
N VAL A 65 -3.21 -10.44 -9.08
CA VAL A 65 -3.51 -11.38 -7.99
C VAL A 65 -4.24 -10.66 -6.85
N LEU A 66 -3.79 -9.48 -6.47
CA LEU A 66 -4.47 -8.68 -5.44
C LEU A 66 -5.89 -8.34 -5.86
N HIS A 67 -6.09 -7.96 -7.11
CA HIS A 67 -7.43 -7.66 -7.64
C HIS A 67 -8.35 -8.88 -7.57
N LYS A 68 -7.84 -10.05 -7.96
CA LYS A 68 -8.61 -11.30 -7.93
C LYS A 68 -8.99 -11.73 -6.52
N LYS A 69 -8.23 -11.31 -5.50
CA LYS A 69 -8.55 -11.57 -4.10
C LYS A 69 -9.63 -10.64 -3.54
N GLY A 70 -10.19 -9.76 -4.36
CA GLY A 70 -11.26 -8.87 -3.97
C GLY A 70 -10.84 -7.44 -3.66
N ASN A 71 -9.60 -7.08 -3.92
CA ASN A 71 -9.12 -5.71 -3.73
C ASN A 71 -9.41 -4.90 -4.99
N ARG A 72 -10.52 -4.18 -5.00
CA ARG A 72 -11.06 -3.49 -6.18
C ARG A 72 -10.08 -2.48 -6.77
N ASN A 73 -9.36 -1.77 -5.91
CA ASN A 73 -8.40 -0.75 -6.32
C ASN A 73 -6.99 -1.33 -6.17
N ALA A 74 -6.61 -2.23 -7.07
CA ALA A 74 -5.28 -2.83 -7.07
C ALA A 74 -4.53 -2.45 -8.33
N MET A 75 -3.29 -2.01 -8.18
CA MET A 75 -2.43 -1.61 -9.29
C MET A 75 -0.96 -1.69 -8.89
N THR A 76 -0.06 -1.49 -9.85
CA THR A 76 1.35 -1.38 -9.49
C THR A 76 1.62 -0.05 -8.81
N LEU A 77 2.62 -0.02 -7.94
CA LEU A 77 3.03 1.23 -7.28
C LEU A 77 3.50 2.27 -8.29
N HIS A 78 4.19 1.83 -9.34
CA HIS A 78 4.61 2.73 -10.43
C HIS A 78 3.42 3.40 -11.12
N LYS A 79 2.37 2.63 -11.40
CA LYS A 79 1.16 3.18 -12.02
C LYS A 79 0.46 4.18 -11.11
N LEU A 80 0.48 3.93 -9.80
CA LEU A 80 -0.10 4.84 -8.83
C LEU A 80 0.64 6.17 -8.78
N LEU A 81 1.97 6.15 -8.84
CA LEU A 81 2.80 7.32 -8.57
C LEU A 81 3.23 8.11 -9.81
N TYR A 82 3.17 7.50 -11.00
CA TYR A 82 3.65 8.13 -12.23
C TYR A 82 2.60 8.20 -13.32
N ASP A 83 2.60 9.30 -14.05
CA ASP A 83 1.90 9.42 -15.31
C ASP A 83 2.87 9.12 -16.45
N SER A 84 2.37 8.50 -17.52
CA SER A 84 3.15 8.18 -18.72
C SER A 84 2.70 9.07 -19.87
N PHE A 85 3.67 9.68 -20.57
CA PHE A 85 3.40 10.58 -21.70
C PHE A 85 4.15 10.09 -22.92
N PRO A 86 3.52 10.02 -24.11
CA PRO A 86 4.21 9.62 -25.32
C PRO A 86 5.22 10.68 -25.76
N LYS A 87 6.38 10.24 -26.24
CA LYS A 87 7.43 11.12 -26.77
C LYS A 87 7.34 11.36 -28.27
N GLY A 88 6.42 10.68 -28.98
CA GLY A 88 6.29 10.79 -30.41
C GLY A 88 7.19 9.87 -31.23
N ASP A 89 8.11 9.16 -30.60
CA ASP A 89 9.04 8.22 -31.23
C ASP A 89 8.71 6.76 -30.90
N GLY A 90 7.52 6.51 -30.33
CA GLY A 90 7.10 5.19 -29.88
C GLY A 90 7.49 4.87 -28.44
N THR A 91 8.24 5.75 -27.78
CA THR A 91 8.60 5.61 -26.38
C THR A 91 7.76 6.54 -25.49
N PHE A 92 7.88 6.37 -24.18
CA PHE A 92 7.15 7.16 -23.19
C PHE A 92 8.12 7.72 -22.16
N PHE A 93 7.81 8.90 -21.64
CA PHE A 93 8.47 9.37 -20.43
C PHE A 93 7.47 9.34 -19.26
N LYS A 94 8.02 9.19 -18.05
CA LYS A 94 7.21 9.12 -16.83
C LYS A 94 7.45 10.36 -15.99
N LYS A 95 6.38 10.88 -15.43
CA LYS A 95 6.43 12.04 -14.56
C LYS A 95 5.68 11.71 -13.26
N PRO A 96 6.25 12.01 -12.08
CA PRO A 96 5.52 11.82 -10.83
C PRO A 96 4.20 12.58 -10.83
N LYS A 97 3.17 11.95 -10.29
CA LYS A 97 1.86 12.60 -10.14
C LYS A 97 1.95 13.68 -9.08
N ALA A 98 1.25 14.78 -9.30
CA ALA A 98 1.18 15.87 -8.32
C ALA A 98 0.35 15.49 -7.10
N LEU A 99 -0.72 14.71 -7.30
CA LEU A 99 -1.65 14.28 -6.26
C LEU A 99 -1.97 12.81 -6.41
N ILE A 100 -2.19 12.16 -5.27
CA ILE A 100 -2.64 10.77 -5.20
C ILE A 100 -4.11 10.79 -4.76
N GLY A 101 -4.96 10.10 -5.50
CA GLY A 101 -6.40 10.09 -5.25
C GLY A 101 -6.87 9.18 -4.13
N TYR A 102 -5.96 8.64 -3.32
CA TYR A 102 -6.28 7.73 -2.23
C TYR A 102 -5.70 8.25 -0.93
N LYS A 103 -6.35 7.91 0.19
CA LYS A 103 -5.88 8.29 1.54
C LYS A 103 -5.04 7.21 2.18
N PHE A 104 -5.27 5.95 1.80
CA PHE A 104 -4.55 4.79 2.32
C PHE A 104 -3.93 4.02 1.17
N ILE A 105 -2.62 3.77 1.28
CA ILE A 105 -1.88 3.00 0.28
C ILE A 105 -1.30 1.79 0.98
N VAL A 106 -1.67 0.60 0.50
CA VAL A 106 -1.10 -0.65 0.97
C VAL A 106 -0.03 -1.08 -0.02
N VAL A 107 1.19 -1.27 0.44
CA VAL A 107 2.33 -1.69 -0.38
C VAL A 107 2.68 -3.12 -0.02
N ASP A 108 2.41 -4.05 -0.94
CA ASP A 108 2.74 -5.47 -0.76
C ASP A 108 4.20 -5.70 -1.15
N GLU A 109 4.91 -6.51 -0.36
CA GLU A 109 6.33 -6.84 -0.58
C GLU A 109 7.22 -5.59 -0.62
N VAL A 110 7.14 -4.80 0.44
CA VAL A 110 7.84 -3.49 0.52
C VAL A 110 9.35 -3.61 0.33
N SER A 111 9.95 -4.78 0.61
CA SER A 111 11.39 -5.00 0.41
C SER A 111 11.82 -4.88 -1.06
N MET A 112 10.89 -4.98 -2.00
CA MET A 112 11.16 -4.83 -3.44
C MET A 112 11.24 -3.37 -3.89
N ALA A 113 10.89 -2.43 -3.02
CA ALA A 113 10.87 -1.01 -3.38
C ALA A 113 12.27 -0.43 -3.47
N SER A 114 12.53 0.36 -4.52
CA SER A 114 13.75 1.16 -4.59
C SER A 114 13.64 2.34 -3.63
N LYS A 115 14.79 2.89 -3.25
CA LYS A 115 14.83 4.07 -2.39
C LYS A 115 14.10 5.25 -3.02
N ASP A 116 14.31 5.48 -4.32
CA ASP A 116 13.68 6.60 -5.03
C ASP A 116 12.16 6.48 -5.02
N LEU A 117 11.65 5.26 -5.20
CA LEU A 117 10.21 5.01 -5.20
C LEU A 117 9.61 5.25 -3.80
N ILE A 118 10.29 4.79 -2.78
CA ILE A 118 9.88 5.01 -1.39
C ILE A 118 9.92 6.50 -1.04
N ASP A 119 10.98 7.20 -1.40
CA ASP A 119 11.10 8.63 -1.15
C ASP A 119 9.96 9.41 -1.83
N LEU A 120 9.63 9.03 -3.06
CA LEU A 120 8.50 9.66 -3.76
C LEU A 120 7.18 9.38 -3.05
N LEU A 121 6.94 8.12 -2.66
CA LEU A 121 5.73 7.74 -1.97
C LEU A 121 5.53 8.58 -0.69
N PHE A 122 6.57 8.71 0.13
CA PHE A 122 6.49 9.44 1.39
C PHE A 122 6.53 10.96 1.22
N SER A 123 6.75 11.46 0.00
CA SER A 123 6.69 12.90 -0.28
C SER A 123 5.26 13.43 -0.34
N TYR A 124 4.28 12.56 -0.58
CA TYR A 124 2.88 12.97 -0.64
C TYR A 124 2.31 13.21 0.75
N LYS A 125 1.50 14.26 0.88
CA LYS A 125 0.86 14.61 2.14
C LYS A 125 -0.54 14.00 2.23
N ASN A 126 -1.03 13.85 3.46
CA ASN A 126 -2.39 13.39 3.73
C ASN A 126 -2.67 11.95 3.25
N ILE A 127 -1.63 11.14 3.20
CA ILE A 127 -1.77 9.71 2.94
C ILE A 127 -1.17 8.91 4.10
N TYR A 128 -1.73 7.73 4.32
CA TYR A 128 -1.16 6.76 5.26
C TYR A 128 -0.74 5.52 4.50
N VAL A 129 0.45 5.01 4.76
CA VAL A 129 1.02 3.88 4.05
C VAL A 129 1.11 2.67 4.97
N ILE A 130 0.56 1.56 4.53
CA ILE A 130 0.68 0.27 5.21
C ILE A 130 1.62 -0.59 4.38
N CYS A 131 2.79 -0.87 4.92
CA CYS A 131 3.81 -1.68 4.24
C CYS A 131 3.70 -3.12 4.72
N LEU A 132 3.53 -4.04 3.78
CA LEU A 132 3.47 -5.47 4.07
C LEU A 132 4.75 -6.15 3.64
N GLY A 133 5.14 -7.17 4.38
CA GLY A 133 6.29 -8.00 4.04
C GLY A 133 7.42 -7.85 5.03
N ASP A 134 8.45 -8.64 4.81
CA ASP A 134 9.67 -8.56 5.60
C ASP A 134 10.49 -7.39 5.06
N PRO A 135 10.87 -6.41 5.89
CA PRO A 135 11.67 -5.27 5.44
C PRO A 135 13.13 -5.63 5.11
N PHE A 136 13.54 -6.87 5.36
CA PHE A 136 14.92 -7.31 5.13
C PHE A 136 15.01 -8.50 4.21
#